data_aa19b0dcdf427db10020e0b9dca72ba7
#
_entry.id   aa19b0dcdf427db10020e0b9dca72ba7
#
_cell.length_a   1.000
_cell.length_b   1.000
_cell.length_c   1.000
_cell.angle_alpha   90.00
_cell.angle_beta   90.00
_cell.angle_gamma   90.00
#
_symmetry.space_group_name_H-M   'P 1'
#
loop_
_entity.id
_entity.type
_entity.pdbx_description
1 polymer ?
#
loop_
_entity_poly.entity_id
_entity_poly.type
_entity_poly.pdbx_seq_one_letter_code
_entity_poly.pdbx_strand_id
1 'polypeptide(L)'
;MKPDKIKIEDLEVFANHGVFPEENVLGQKFVVSAVMYTDTRRAGLTDELTASIHYGEASAFITEYLKSHTFKLLEKVAEGLAEEMLVRIAGLQKVQIEIKKPWAPVGLPLKTVSVEIEREWQTAYIELGWNMGDSRSIMGDAVQVLLVRNGSG
;
A
#
# COMPACT_ATOMS: atom_id res chain seq x y z
N MET A 1 19.84 5.16 3.41
CA MET A 1 19.79 4.11 4.42
C MET A 1 18.75 3.08 4.02
N LYS A 2 19.08 1.82 4.15
CA LYS A 2 18.16 0.75 3.81
C LYS A 2 17.11 0.60 4.93
N PRO A 3 15.83 0.69 4.62
CA PRO A 3 14.81 0.56 5.65
C PRO A 3 14.64 -0.88 6.14
N ASP A 4 14.04 -1.00 7.29
CA ASP A 4 13.64 -2.29 7.83
C ASP A 4 12.23 -2.62 7.34
N LYS A 5 11.75 -3.79 7.70
CA LYS A 5 10.45 -4.28 7.22
C LYS A 5 9.57 -4.70 8.39
N ILE A 6 8.33 -4.27 8.36
CA ILE A 6 7.28 -4.78 9.23
C ILE A 6 6.29 -5.49 8.31
N LYS A 7 6.01 -6.75 8.58
CA LYS A 7 5.22 -7.57 7.66
C LYS A 7 3.90 -7.99 8.27
N ILE A 8 2.85 -7.90 7.47
CA ILE A 8 1.54 -8.47 7.76
C ILE A 8 1.37 -9.58 6.73
N GLU A 9 1.23 -10.82 7.21
CA GLU A 9 1.12 -11.96 6.31
C GLU A 9 -0.25 -12.58 6.36
N ASP A 10 -0.86 -12.74 5.18
CA ASP A 10 -2.11 -13.48 4.99
C ASP A 10 -3.27 -12.99 5.86
N LEU A 11 -3.49 -11.69 5.85
CA LEU A 11 -4.65 -11.10 6.49
C LEU A 11 -5.89 -11.43 5.66
N GLU A 12 -6.87 -12.08 6.27
CA GLU A 12 -8.08 -12.47 5.57
C GLU A 12 -9.13 -11.37 5.66
N VAL A 13 -9.68 -11.01 4.52
CA VAL A 13 -10.71 -9.98 4.43
C VAL A 13 -11.80 -10.47 3.49
N PHE A 14 -13.05 -10.45 3.96
CA PHE A 14 -14.18 -10.76 3.10
C PHE A 14 -14.62 -9.45 2.42
N ALA A 15 -14.60 -9.43 1.10
CA ALA A 15 -14.90 -8.23 0.33
C ALA A 15 -15.54 -8.58 -1.01
N ASN A 16 -15.86 -7.54 -1.79
CA ASN A 16 -16.76 -7.71 -2.95
C ASN A 16 -16.11 -7.27 -4.27
N HIS A 17 -14.84 -7.57 -4.45
CA HIS A 17 -14.13 -7.20 -5.67
C HIS A 17 -14.21 -8.30 -6.73
N GLY A 18 -14.39 -7.92 -7.97
CA GLY A 18 -14.40 -8.86 -9.08
C GLY A 18 -15.09 -8.28 -10.29
N VAL A 19 -14.81 -8.88 -11.44
CA VAL A 19 -15.40 -8.46 -12.72
C VAL A 19 -16.85 -8.89 -12.84
N PHE A 20 -17.18 -10.08 -12.31
CA PHE A 20 -18.55 -10.59 -12.41
C PHE A 20 -19.46 -9.92 -11.39
N PRO A 21 -20.68 -9.53 -11.79
CA PRO A 21 -21.62 -8.92 -10.86
C PRO A 21 -21.91 -9.78 -9.63
N GLU A 22 -21.90 -11.11 -9.80
CA GLU A 22 -22.13 -12.02 -8.69
C GLU A 22 -21.07 -11.89 -7.61
N GLU A 23 -19.82 -11.65 -8.00
CA GLU A 23 -18.74 -11.43 -7.05
C GLU A 23 -18.96 -10.16 -6.23
N ASN A 24 -19.55 -9.15 -6.85
CA ASN A 24 -19.81 -7.87 -6.20
C ASN A 24 -20.96 -7.98 -5.18
N VAL A 25 -21.90 -8.86 -5.42
CA VAL A 25 -23.06 -9.04 -4.56
C VAL A 25 -22.76 -10.02 -3.42
N LEU A 26 -22.20 -11.18 -3.76
CA LEU A 26 -21.98 -12.24 -2.78
C LEU A 26 -20.71 -12.06 -1.98
N GLY A 27 -19.69 -11.50 -2.60
CA GLY A 27 -18.40 -11.34 -1.96
C GLY A 27 -17.64 -12.64 -1.82
N GLN A 28 -16.40 -12.55 -1.37
CA GLN A 28 -15.55 -13.71 -1.16
C GLN A 28 -14.34 -13.35 -0.29
N LYS A 29 -13.60 -14.34 0.10
CA LYS A 29 -12.39 -14.14 0.89
C LYS A 29 -11.25 -13.65 0.01
N PHE A 30 -10.62 -12.58 0.44
CA PHE A 30 -9.33 -12.12 -0.10
C PHE A 30 -8.28 -12.29 0.99
N VAL A 31 -7.05 -12.50 0.58
CA VAL A 31 -5.93 -12.65 1.52
C VAL A 31 -4.88 -11.62 1.16
N VAL A 32 -4.58 -10.74 2.10
CA VAL A 32 -3.72 -9.60 1.87
C VAL A 32 -2.45 -9.72 2.69
N SER A 33 -1.32 -9.56 2.01
CA SER A 33 -0.02 -9.47 2.68
C SER A 33 0.59 -8.11 2.37
N ALA A 34 1.19 -7.50 3.37
CA ALA A 34 1.82 -6.20 3.23
C ALA A 34 3.20 -6.22 3.86
N VAL A 35 4.18 -5.73 3.12
CA VAL A 35 5.52 -5.49 3.66
C VAL A 35 5.67 -3.98 3.75
N MET A 36 5.79 -3.49 4.98
CA MET A 36 5.89 -2.06 5.24
C MET A 36 7.33 -1.70 5.56
N TYR A 37 7.92 -0.86 4.73
CA TYR A 37 9.33 -0.47 4.86
C TYR A 37 9.40 0.84 5.65
N THR A 38 10.12 0.80 6.75
CA THR A 38 10.27 1.96 7.63
C THR A 38 11.57 1.80 8.43
N ASP A 39 12.02 2.88 9.03
CA ASP A 39 13.18 2.81 9.90
C ASP A 39 12.70 2.46 11.31
N THR A 40 13.06 1.27 11.78
CA THR A 40 12.63 0.79 13.09
C THR A 40 13.68 1.04 14.18
N ARG A 41 14.79 1.71 13.85
CA ARG A 41 15.88 1.87 14.78
C ARG A 41 15.48 2.59 16.06
N ARG A 42 14.79 3.71 15.91
CA ARG A 42 14.37 4.49 17.07
C ARG A 42 13.44 3.70 17.97
N ALA A 43 12.47 2.99 17.38
CA ALA A 43 11.56 2.15 18.15
C ALA A 43 12.33 1.05 18.88
N GLY A 44 13.35 0.47 18.22
CA GLY A 44 14.17 -0.57 18.81
C GLY A 44 15.02 -0.07 19.97
N LEU A 45 15.41 1.21 19.94
CA LEU A 45 16.22 1.79 21.01
C LEU A 45 15.38 2.32 22.17
N THR A 46 14.17 2.78 21.91
CA THR A 46 13.35 3.49 22.90
C THR A 46 12.16 2.69 23.41
N ASP A 47 11.76 1.66 22.69
CA ASP A 47 10.55 0.87 23.00
C ASP A 47 9.28 1.73 22.98
N GLU A 48 9.25 2.75 22.11
CA GLU A 48 8.09 3.62 21.97
C GLU A 48 7.32 3.31 20.70
N LEU A 49 6.03 3.03 20.84
CA LEU A 49 5.17 2.73 19.72
C LEU A 49 5.10 3.88 18.71
N THR A 50 5.12 5.11 19.18
CA THR A 50 5.03 6.27 18.30
C THR A 50 6.23 6.39 17.34
N ALA A 51 7.30 5.69 17.61
CA ALA A 51 8.47 5.66 16.74
C ALA A 51 8.38 4.54 15.69
N SER A 52 7.29 3.80 15.67
CA SER A 52 7.09 2.66 14.77
C SER A 52 5.77 2.77 14.03
N ILE A 53 5.49 1.78 13.18
CA ILE A 53 4.18 1.64 12.55
C ILE A 53 3.38 0.63 13.38
N HIS A 54 2.19 1.04 13.77
CA HIS A 54 1.27 0.20 14.53
C HIS A 54 0.61 -0.79 13.56
N TYR A 55 1.12 -2.03 13.52
CA TYR A 55 0.60 -3.01 12.57
C TYR A 55 -0.85 -3.40 12.80
N GLY A 56 -1.34 -3.27 14.03
CA GLY A 56 -2.76 -3.49 14.29
C GLY A 56 -3.65 -2.47 13.60
N GLU A 57 -3.24 -1.19 13.65
CA GLU A 57 -3.96 -0.14 12.96
C GLU A 57 -3.82 -0.29 11.44
N ALA A 58 -2.64 -0.67 10.98
CA ALA A 58 -2.43 -0.92 9.56
C ALA A 58 -3.32 -2.05 9.05
N SER A 59 -3.43 -3.13 9.84
CA SER A 59 -4.29 -4.26 9.48
C SER A 59 -5.76 -3.85 9.43
N ALA A 60 -6.19 -3.04 10.40
CA ALA A 60 -7.55 -2.51 10.40
C ALA A 60 -7.80 -1.61 9.20
N PHE A 61 -6.81 -0.81 8.83
CA PHE A 61 -6.90 0.07 7.67
C PHE A 61 -7.06 -0.74 6.37
N ILE A 62 -6.26 -1.79 6.20
CA ILE A 62 -6.34 -2.66 5.04
C ILE A 62 -7.73 -3.29 4.94
N THR A 63 -8.21 -3.80 6.07
CA THR A 63 -9.53 -4.43 6.14
C THR A 63 -10.63 -3.46 5.73
N GLU A 64 -10.60 -2.27 6.30
CA GLU A 64 -11.60 -1.26 6.00
C GLU A 64 -11.55 -0.81 4.55
N TYR A 65 -10.35 -0.64 4.01
CA TYR A 65 -10.20 -0.24 2.62
C TYR A 65 -10.82 -1.26 1.67
N LEU A 66 -10.54 -2.54 1.87
CA LEU A 66 -11.11 -3.57 1.01
C LEU A 66 -12.62 -3.67 1.14
N LYS A 67 -13.14 -3.49 2.35
CA LYS A 67 -14.59 -3.60 2.59
C LYS A 67 -15.37 -2.39 2.12
N SER A 68 -14.78 -1.22 2.13
CA SER A 68 -15.48 0.02 1.79
C SER A 68 -15.51 0.33 0.29
N HIS A 69 -14.82 -0.47 -0.51
CA HIS A 69 -14.78 -0.28 -1.96
C HIS A 69 -15.19 -1.55 -2.67
N THR A 70 -15.70 -1.41 -3.88
CA THR A 70 -15.99 -2.55 -4.76
C THR A 70 -15.38 -2.24 -6.12
N PHE A 71 -14.28 -2.90 -6.41
CA PHE A 71 -13.56 -2.70 -7.67
C PHE A 71 -13.63 -3.98 -8.51
N LYS A 72 -13.41 -3.82 -9.79
CA LYS A 72 -13.42 -4.96 -10.71
C LYS A 72 -12.11 -5.73 -10.69
N LEU A 73 -10.99 -5.02 -10.55
CA LEU A 73 -9.67 -5.59 -10.72
C LEU A 73 -8.88 -5.59 -9.43
N LEU A 74 -8.15 -6.67 -9.18
CA LEU A 74 -7.21 -6.75 -8.06
C LEU A 74 -6.15 -5.66 -8.16
N GLU A 75 -5.76 -5.33 -9.38
CA GLU A 75 -4.78 -4.27 -9.62
C GLU A 75 -5.26 -2.93 -9.06
N LYS A 76 -6.54 -2.64 -9.22
CA LYS A 76 -7.12 -1.40 -8.69
C LYS A 76 -7.15 -1.42 -7.17
N VAL A 77 -7.48 -2.56 -6.58
CA VAL A 77 -7.48 -2.71 -5.13
C VAL A 77 -6.06 -2.48 -4.59
N ALA A 78 -5.09 -3.13 -5.21
CA ALA A 78 -3.71 -3.04 -4.75
C ALA A 78 -3.13 -1.64 -4.89
N GLU A 79 -3.36 -1.01 -6.04
CA GLU A 79 -2.85 0.33 -6.31
C GLU A 79 -3.43 1.35 -5.35
N GLY A 80 -4.74 1.35 -5.19
CA GLY A 80 -5.40 2.29 -4.30
C GLY A 80 -5.02 2.08 -2.84
N LEU A 81 -4.90 0.82 -2.43
CA LEU A 81 -4.49 0.50 -1.06
C LEU A 81 -3.06 1.00 -0.80
N ALA A 82 -2.15 0.74 -1.72
CA ALA A 82 -0.76 1.18 -1.55
C ALA A 82 -0.65 2.70 -1.45
N GLU A 83 -1.36 3.43 -2.31
CA GLU A 83 -1.36 4.89 -2.26
C GLU A 83 -1.91 5.41 -0.94
N GLU A 84 -3.03 4.87 -0.50
CA GLU A 84 -3.64 5.33 0.74
C GLU A 84 -2.77 5.00 1.95
N MET A 85 -2.13 3.84 1.96
CA MET A 85 -1.22 3.49 3.05
C MET A 85 -0.03 4.46 3.10
N LEU A 86 0.56 4.77 1.96
CA LEU A 86 1.69 5.69 1.90
C LEU A 86 1.32 7.10 2.37
N VAL A 87 0.11 7.54 2.04
CA VAL A 87 -0.34 8.87 2.43
C VAL A 87 -0.70 8.93 3.91
N ARG A 88 -1.32 7.88 4.44
CA ARG A 88 -1.91 7.94 5.77
C ARG A 88 -1.07 7.36 6.89
N ILE A 89 -0.16 6.47 6.59
CA ILE A 89 0.68 5.85 7.62
C ILE A 89 1.98 6.63 7.75
N ALA A 90 2.13 7.32 8.87
CA ALA A 90 3.33 8.11 9.12
C ALA A 90 4.54 7.20 9.23
N GLY A 91 5.63 7.59 8.58
CA GLY A 91 6.87 6.82 8.63
C GLY A 91 6.99 5.71 7.60
N LEU A 92 5.91 5.44 6.87
CA LEU A 92 5.95 4.42 5.83
C LEU A 92 6.68 4.99 4.60
N GLN A 93 7.76 4.34 4.20
CA GLN A 93 8.59 4.79 3.09
C GLN A 93 8.24 4.08 1.80
N LYS A 94 7.87 2.81 1.91
CA LYS A 94 7.63 1.94 0.76
C LYS A 94 6.73 0.82 1.24
N VAL A 95 5.86 0.34 0.37
CA VAL A 95 4.98 -0.77 0.72
C VAL A 95 4.90 -1.76 -0.44
N GLN A 96 4.97 -3.03 -0.11
CA GLN A 96 4.72 -4.11 -1.05
C GLN A 96 3.41 -4.74 -0.65
N ILE A 97 2.48 -4.82 -1.58
CA ILE A 97 1.15 -5.36 -1.34
C ILE A 97 0.95 -6.57 -2.23
N GLU A 98 0.49 -7.66 -1.64
CA GLU A 98 0.05 -8.82 -2.40
C GLU A 98 -1.39 -9.12 -2.03
N ILE A 99 -2.27 -9.20 -3.03
CA ILE A 99 -3.67 -9.54 -2.81
C ILE A 99 -3.94 -10.86 -3.51
N LYS A 100 -4.33 -11.85 -2.72
CA LYS A 100 -4.65 -13.19 -3.21
C LYS A 100 -6.16 -13.34 -3.25
N LYS A 101 -6.63 -14.04 -4.27
CA LYS A 101 -8.04 -14.32 -4.49
C LYS A 101 -8.19 -15.84 -4.63
N PRO A 102 -8.21 -16.57 -3.50
CA PRO A 102 -8.20 -18.04 -3.55
C PRO A 102 -9.42 -18.64 -4.24
N TRP A 103 -10.55 -17.94 -4.18
CA TRP A 103 -11.79 -18.43 -4.77
C TRP A 103 -12.10 -17.75 -6.11
N ALA A 104 -11.07 -17.31 -6.83
CA ALA A 104 -11.27 -16.70 -8.14
C ALA A 104 -12.02 -17.65 -9.07
N PRO A 105 -13.09 -17.19 -9.72
CA PRO A 105 -13.92 -18.07 -10.55
C PRO A 105 -13.29 -18.34 -11.91
N VAL A 106 -12.15 -19.03 -11.90
CA VAL A 106 -11.39 -19.35 -13.10
C VAL A 106 -11.89 -20.61 -13.79
N GLY A 107 -12.49 -21.53 -13.02
CA GLY A 107 -12.98 -22.78 -13.55
C GLY A 107 -11.90 -23.83 -13.76
N LEU A 108 -10.71 -23.59 -13.20
CA LEU A 108 -9.58 -24.51 -13.31
C LEU A 108 -8.98 -24.74 -11.94
N PRO A 109 -8.37 -25.92 -11.70
CA PRO A 109 -7.79 -26.20 -10.39
C PRO A 109 -6.49 -25.42 -10.20
N LEU A 110 -6.53 -24.47 -9.27
CA LEU A 110 -5.35 -23.70 -8.89
C LEU A 110 -5.48 -23.29 -7.44
N LYS A 111 -4.36 -22.93 -6.83
CA LYS A 111 -4.36 -22.55 -5.43
C LYS A 111 -4.95 -21.16 -5.22
N THR A 112 -4.50 -20.23 -6.01
CA THR A 112 -4.94 -18.85 -5.88
C THR A 112 -4.52 -18.04 -7.09
N VAL A 113 -5.18 -16.92 -7.31
CA VAL A 113 -4.72 -15.87 -8.22
C VAL A 113 -4.28 -14.73 -7.34
N SER A 114 -3.21 -14.06 -7.69
CA SER A 114 -2.73 -12.93 -6.90
C SER A 114 -2.16 -11.83 -7.78
N VAL A 115 -2.15 -10.62 -7.22
CA VAL A 115 -1.48 -9.46 -7.79
C VAL A 115 -0.55 -8.92 -6.72
N GLU A 116 0.69 -8.68 -7.09
CA GLU A 116 1.68 -8.14 -6.15
C GLU A 116 2.30 -6.90 -6.77
N ILE A 117 2.32 -5.81 -5.99
CA ILE A 117 2.90 -4.54 -6.41
C ILE A 117 3.78 -3.97 -5.31
N GLU A 118 4.65 -3.06 -5.70
CA GLU A 118 5.50 -2.35 -4.77
C GLU A 118 5.47 -0.87 -5.13
N ARG A 119 5.20 -0.01 -4.15
CA ARG A 119 5.10 1.43 -4.35
C ARG A 119 5.85 2.16 -3.27
N GLU A 120 6.41 3.32 -3.61
CA GLU A 120 7.19 4.09 -2.66
C GLU A 120 7.11 5.57 -2.93
N TRP A 121 7.42 6.36 -1.92
CA TRP A 121 7.59 7.79 -2.08
C TRP A 121 8.83 8.04 -2.93
N GLN A 122 8.75 9.05 -3.77
CA GLN A 122 9.90 9.50 -4.55
C GLN A 122 10.21 10.93 -4.20
N THR A 123 11.49 11.23 -4.12
CA THR A 123 11.95 12.58 -3.92
C THR A 123 12.16 13.19 -5.30
N ALA A 124 11.54 14.30 -5.55
CA ALA A 124 11.66 14.99 -6.82
C ALA A 124 11.84 16.46 -6.59
N TYR A 125 12.59 17.10 -7.47
CA TYR A 125 12.67 18.56 -7.50
C TYR A 125 11.62 19.00 -8.49
N ILE A 126 10.62 19.68 -8.00
CA ILE A 126 9.54 20.13 -8.84
C ILE A 126 9.95 21.44 -9.48
N GLU A 127 10.21 21.39 -10.77
CA GLU A 127 10.43 22.60 -11.49
C GLU A 127 9.10 23.10 -11.90
N LEU A 128 8.43 23.70 -11.00
CA LEU A 128 7.20 24.30 -11.35
C LEU A 128 7.55 25.57 -12.04
N GLY A 129 7.11 25.74 -13.18
CA GLY A 129 7.37 26.93 -13.89
C GLY A 129 6.94 28.16 -13.15
N TRP A 130 6.67 28.08 -11.91
CA TRP A 130 6.33 29.20 -11.20
C TRP A 130 7.52 29.80 -10.64
N ASN A 131 7.65 30.81 -10.64
CA ASN A 131 8.45 31.39 -10.34
C ASN A 131 8.77 31.73 -9.41
N MET A 132 9.04 32.10 -9.14
CA MET A 132 9.91 32.05 -8.76
C MET A 132 10.53 32.86 -7.85
N GLY A 133 9.97 33.85 -7.39
CA GLY A 133 10.44 34.58 -6.29
C GLY A 133 10.67 33.66 -5.09
N ASP A 134 9.75 32.78 -4.90
CA ASP A 134 9.86 31.85 -3.77
C ASP A 134 10.47 30.54 -4.14
N SER A 135 10.79 30.37 -5.39
CA SER A 135 11.30 29.09 -5.84
C SER A 135 12.58 28.71 -5.16
N ARG A 136 13.26 29.66 -4.59
CA ARG A 136 14.54 29.39 -4.00
C ARG A 136 14.42 28.52 -2.76
N SER A 137 13.47 28.79 -1.90
CA SER A 137 13.29 27.97 -0.72
C SER A 137 12.74 26.60 -1.11
N ILE A 138 11.98 26.53 -2.18
CA ILE A 138 11.43 25.27 -2.63
C ILE A 138 12.49 24.44 -3.34
N MET A 139 13.32 25.08 -4.14
CA MET A 139 14.32 24.35 -4.89
C MET A 139 15.48 23.84 -4.03
N GLY A 140 15.65 24.43 -2.89
CA GLY A 140 16.65 23.94 -1.98
C GLY A 140 16.26 22.68 -1.27
N ASP A 141 14.98 22.38 -1.25
CA ASP A 141 14.46 21.24 -0.52
C ASP A 141 13.90 20.21 -1.47
N ALA A 142 14.31 18.99 -1.27
CA ALA A 142 13.72 17.88 -2.00
C ALA A 142 12.29 17.72 -1.50
N VAL A 143 11.35 17.71 -2.42
CA VAL A 143 9.95 17.51 -2.11
C VAL A 143 9.60 16.06 -2.35
N GLN A 144 9.08 15.39 -1.33
CA GLN A 144 8.60 14.03 -1.52
C GLN A 144 7.23 14.09 -2.16
N VAL A 145 7.14 13.53 -3.35
CA VAL A 145 5.91 13.46 -4.10
C VAL A 145 5.54 12.00 -4.21
N LEU A 146 4.25 11.71 -4.04
CA LEU A 146 3.78 10.36 -4.24
C LEU A 146 3.75 10.09 -5.74
N LEU A 147 4.85 9.58 -6.24
CA LEU A 147 4.93 9.11 -7.59
C LEU A 147 4.81 7.61 -7.54
N VAL A 148 3.71 7.11 -8.00
CA VAL A 148 3.47 5.68 -8.02
C VAL A 148 4.36 5.09 -9.09
N ARG A 149 5.25 4.21 -8.66
CA ARG A 149 6.26 3.69 -9.53
C ARG A 149 6.23 2.18 -9.49
N ASN A 150 6.40 1.57 -10.63
CA ASN A 150 6.54 0.13 -10.65
C ASN A 150 7.83 -0.24 -9.94
N GLY A 151 7.73 -1.15 -9.01
CA GLY A 151 8.86 -1.54 -8.21
C GLY A 151 9.92 -2.31 -8.93
N SER A 152 9.75 -2.50 -10.18
CA SER A 152 10.72 -3.26 -10.96
C SER A 152 11.79 -2.35 -11.49
N GLY A 153 12.14 -1.46 -10.89
CA GLY A 153 13.19 -0.71 -11.31
C GLY A 153 14.33 -0.61 -11.38
#